data_f4c14f4777ac1c840ed0198f3a9c31d7
#
_entry.id   f4c14f4777ac1c840ed0198f3a9c31d7
#
_cell.length_a   1.000
_cell.length_b   1.000
_cell.length_c   1.000
_cell.angle_alpha   90.00
_cell.angle_beta   90.00
_cell.angle_gamma   90.00
#
_symmetry.space_group_name_H-M   'P 1'
#
loop_
_entity.id
_entity.type
_entity.pdbx_description
1 polymer ?
#
loop_
_entity_poly.entity_id
_entity_poly.type
_entity_poly.pdbx_seq_one_letter_code
_entity_poly.pdbx_strand_id
1 'polypeptide(L)'
;MKNNYFNKLQLCSILIIIMVVPFIGGEAFSLFKSAGVDAYFSVIIGGILGILNLFIFIYIFSYKEEISIRDKIIILFGKKFGFIINLIICILFFTISLFSMYNLINFIVSQFLAETPMLIIGILFSLVIIYINVKGIEVMSRVILIILIINISLFLIAVLGLIPHFDFYNLKPILEFGMKRPLIGSLYVLTMNIAPIYLLLIIPKNNIIQNDKINKWLIISYIISIIIIFTALVLTLGTLGIHLASIYQYPGYIVLKRINLFNFLDRIENIIIIQWIFGLYTMVSITVYYISNTIKFNNNSKLLPSIITLIILFTSLHIFSNNTIFNVFGYRYLPILRGSILIIFLIIGIRIWFKKESKH
;
A
#
# COMPACT_ATOMS: atom_id res chain seq x y z
N MET A 1 3.23 -28.94 9.78
CA MET A 1 2.79 -27.58 9.39
C MET A 1 1.81 -27.75 8.25
N LYS A 2 0.57 -27.24 8.34
CA LYS A 2 -0.31 -27.15 7.17
C LYS A 2 0.37 -26.22 6.18
N ASN A 3 0.79 -26.76 5.04
CA ASN A 3 1.27 -25.93 3.93
C ASN A 3 0.08 -25.10 3.47
N ASN A 4 0.11 -23.82 3.79
CA ASN A 4 -0.89 -22.88 3.29
C ASN A 4 -0.59 -22.65 1.81
N TYR A 5 -1.32 -23.34 0.94
CA TYR A 5 -1.21 -23.17 -0.50
C TYR A 5 -2.17 -22.06 -0.94
N PHE A 6 -1.66 -21.03 -1.58
CA PHE A 6 -2.51 -20.08 -2.28
C PHE A 6 -2.17 -19.97 -3.75
N ASN A 7 -3.17 -19.55 -4.52
CA ASN A 7 -3.06 -19.37 -5.94
C ASN A 7 -2.24 -18.09 -6.25
N LYS A 8 -1.54 -18.06 -7.38
CA LYS A 8 -0.87 -16.89 -7.93
C LYS A 8 -1.78 -15.64 -7.99
N LEU A 9 -3.07 -15.81 -8.34
CA LEU A 9 -4.03 -14.69 -8.40
C LEU A 9 -4.26 -14.04 -7.03
N GLN A 10 -4.26 -14.83 -5.95
CA GLN A 10 -4.41 -14.31 -4.60
C GLN A 10 -3.20 -13.45 -4.18
N LEU A 11 -1.98 -13.85 -4.54
CA LEU A 11 -0.80 -13.02 -4.28
C LEU A 11 -0.82 -11.73 -5.09
N CYS A 12 -1.17 -11.82 -6.37
CA CYS A 12 -1.32 -10.68 -7.26
C CYS A 12 -2.39 -9.69 -6.77
N SER A 13 -3.53 -10.21 -6.26
CA SER A 13 -4.59 -9.36 -5.72
C SER A 13 -4.14 -8.60 -4.49
N ILE A 14 -3.36 -9.23 -3.60
CA ILE A 14 -2.77 -8.53 -2.45
C ILE A 14 -1.89 -7.38 -2.95
N LEU A 15 -0.97 -7.64 -3.89
CA LEU A 15 -0.07 -6.63 -4.42
C LEU A 15 -0.84 -5.44 -5.02
N ILE A 16 -1.82 -5.70 -5.89
CA ILE A 16 -2.59 -4.64 -6.56
C ILE A 16 -3.29 -3.76 -5.53
N ILE A 17 -4.00 -4.36 -4.57
CA ILE A 17 -4.78 -3.59 -3.58
C ILE A 17 -3.86 -2.74 -2.71
N ILE A 18 -2.80 -3.31 -2.14
CA ILE A 18 -1.93 -2.57 -1.22
C ILE A 18 -1.05 -1.52 -1.93
N MET A 19 -0.89 -1.59 -3.25
CA MET A 19 -0.24 -0.55 -4.04
C MET A 19 -1.20 0.59 -4.40
N VAL A 20 -2.40 0.25 -4.90
CA VAL A 20 -3.33 1.22 -5.47
C VAL A 20 -4.01 2.06 -4.39
N VAL A 21 -4.48 1.40 -3.34
CA VAL A 21 -5.42 2.03 -2.40
C VAL A 21 -4.81 3.10 -1.52
N PRO A 22 -3.62 2.94 -0.92
CA PRO A 22 -3.02 4.03 -0.15
C PRO A 22 -2.80 5.28 -1.00
N PHE A 23 -2.47 5.10 -2.30
CA PHE A 23 -2.27 6.21 -3.22
C PHE A 23 -3.56 6.99 -3.46
N ILE A 24 -4.62 6.31 -3.91
CA ILE A 24 -5.91 6.95 -4.20
C ILE A 24 -6.48 7.58 -2.93
N GLY A 25 -6.24 6.97 -1.79
CA GLY A 25 -6.82 7.27 -0.51
C GLY A 25 -6.21 8.39 0.31
N GLY A 26 -5.39 9.26 -0.23
CA GLY A 26 -4.85 10.40 0.51
C GLY A 26 -3.38 10.70 0.23
N GLU A 27 -2.61 9.71 -0.21
CA GLU A 27 -1.21 9.96 -0.57
C GLU A 27 -1.09 10.74 -1.89
N ALA A 28 -2.11 10.73 -2.76
CA ALA A 28 -2.19 11.56 -3.95
C ALA A 28 -2.07 13.06 -3.64
N PHE A 29 -2.62 13.53 -2.51
CA PHE A 29 -2.45 14.91 -2.04
C PHE A 29 -0.98 15.31 -1.95
N SER A 30 -0.15 14.46 -1.36
CA SER A 30 1.29 14.72 -1.20
C SER A 30 2.01 14.79 -2.55
N LEU A 31 1.58 13.99 -3.53
CA LEU A 31 2.13 14.02 -4.87
C LEU A 31 1.72 15.29 -5.63
N PHE A 32 0.46 15.71 -5.57
CA PHE A 32 0.00 16.96 -6.16
C PHE A 32 0.72 18.17 -5.56
N LYS A 33 0.98 18.15 -4.26
CA LYS A 33 1.72 19.21 -3.57
C LYS A 33 3.19 19.29 -4.00
N SER A 34 3.82 18.15 -4.31
CA SER A 34 5.25 18.08 -4.69
C SER A 34 5.50 18.32 -6.17
N ALA A 35 4.66 17.76 -7.04
CA ALA A 35 4.85 17.74 -8.49
C ALA A 35 3.95 18.73 -9.26
N GLY A 36 2.88 19.24 -8.61
CA GLY A 36 1.95 20.15 -9.27
C GLY A 36 1.15 19.44 -10.37
N VAL A 37 0.86 20.18 -11.46
CA VAL A 37 0.16 19.66 -12.64
C VAL A 37 0.91 18.48 -13.24
N ASP A 38 2.24 18.50 -13.22
CA ASP A 38 3.11 17.47 -13.81
C ASP A 38 3.18 16.16 -13.03
N ALA A 39 2.31 15.96 -12.03
CA ALA A 39 2.24 14.75 -11.20
C ALA A 39 2.04 13.47 -12.03
N TYR A 40 1.40 13.53 -13.19
CA TYR A 40 1.24 12.37 -14.06
C TYR A 40 2.57 11.89 -14.67
N PHE A 41 3.53 12.78 -14.99
CA PHE A 41 4.88 12.39 -15.37
C PHE A 41 5.61 11.71 -14.20
N SER A 42 5.38 12.18 -12.98
CA SER A 42 5.97 11.58 -11.79
C SER A 42 5.53 10.13 -11.62
N VAL A 43 4.27 9.80 -11.93
CA VAL A 43 3.77 8.41 -11.85
C VAL A 43 4.44 7.54 -12.91
N ILE A 44 4.63 8.03 -14.13
CA ILE A 44 5.30 7.28 -15.20
C ILE A 44 6.76 7.01 -14.82
N ILE A 45 7.51 8.05 -14.47
CA ILE A 45 8.94 7.92 -14.13
C ILE A 45 9.11 7.08 -12.86
N GLY A 46 8.35 7.36 -11.81
CA GLY A 46 8.41 6.61 -10.56
C GLY A 46 7.95 5.16 -10.70
N GLY A 47 6.97 4.91 -11.60
CA GLY A 47 6.55 3.56 -11.98
C GLY A 47 7.67 2.78 -12.67
N ILE A 48 8.40 3.38 -13.60
CA ILE A 48 9.57 2.76 -14.26
C ILE A 48 10.67 2.45 -13.23
N LEU A 49 11.00 3.41 -12.35
CA LEU A 49 11.97 3.18 -11.28
C LEU A 49 11.52 2.07 -10.32
N GLY A 50 10.24 1.97 -10.07
CA GLY A 50 9.67 0.91 -9.23
C GLY A 50 9.77 -0.48 -9.85
N ILE A 51 9.88 -0.62 -11.18
CA ILE A 51 10.18 -1.91 -11.83
C ILE A 51 11.57 -2.41 -11.41
N LEU A 52 12.56 -1.52 -11.33
CA LEU A 52 13.90 -1.88 -10.83
C LEU A 52 13.84 -2.40 -9.40
N ASN A 53 13.05 -1.73 -8.55
CA ASN A 53 12.79 -2.20 -7.19
C ASN A 53 12.09 -3.58 -7.15
N LEU A 54 11.15 -3.83 -8.06
CA LEU A 54 10.49 -5.12 -8.19
C LEU A 54 11.46 -6.24 -8.59
N PHE A 55 12.48 -5.97 -9.42
CA PHE A 55 13.50 -6.95 -9.73
C PHE A 55 14.35 -7.33 -8.51
N ILE A 56 14.67 -6.36 -7.64
CA ILE A 56 15.35 -6.65 -6.36
C ILE A 56 14.48 -7.55 -5.48
N PHE A 57 13.18 -7.24 -5.39
CA PHE A 57 12.22 -8.10 -4.69
C PHE A 57 12.20 -9.51 -5.26
N ILE A 58 12.06 -9.68 -6.58
CA ILE A 58 12.03 -11.00 -7.25
C ILE A 58 13.32 -11.77 -6.98
N TYR A 59 14.47 -11.09 -6.99
CA TYR A 59 15.76 -11.71 -6.68
C TYR A 59 15.81 -12.29 -5.26
N ILE A 60 15.37 -11.50 -4.26
CA ILE A 60 15.29 -11.93 -2.87
C ILE A 60 14.22 -13.02 -2.69
N PHE A 61 13.09 -12.89 -3.35
CA PHE A 61 11.97 -13.82 -3.29
C PHE A 61 12.35 -15.22 -3.80
N SER A 62 13.14 -15.27 -4.87
CA SER A 62 13.64 -16.50 -5.47
C SER A 62 14.87 -17.11 -4.75
N TYR A 63 15.44 -16.44 -3.75
CA TYR A 63 16.49 -17.01 -2.93
C TYR A 63 15.88 -17.88 -1.83
N LYS A 64 16.25 -19.18 -1.75
CA LYS A 64 15.72 -20.17 -0.79
C LYS A 64 14.18 -20.06 -0.68
N GLU A 65 13.50 -20.51 -1.72
CA GLU A 65 12.06 -20.34 -1.93
C GLU A 65 11.16 -20.95 -0.85
N GLU A 66 11.71 -21.90 -0.06
CA GLU A 66 10.99 -22.65 0.99
C GLU A 66 10.78 -21.86 2.30
N ILE A 67 11.58 -20.81 2.53
CA ILE A 67 11.61 -20.11 3.80
C ILE A 67 11.17 -18.64 3.68
N SER A 68 10.63 -18.11 4.79
CA SER A 68 10.19 -16.72 4.89
C SER A 68 11.39 -15.75 4.88
N ILE A 69 11.12 -14.46 4.64
CA ILE A 69 12.15 -13.41 4.69
C ILE A 69 12.85 -13.34 6.05
N ARG A 70 12.14 -13.57 7.14
CA ARG A 70 12.70 -13.64 8.49
C ARG A 70 13.88 -14.60 8.56
N ASP A 71 13.66 -15.82 8.07
CA ASP A 71 14.64 -16.90 8.15
C ASP A 71 15.79 -16.68 7.14
N LYS A 72 15.48 -16.11 5.96
CA LYS A 72 16.49 -15.69 4.98
C LYS A 72 17.48 -14.69 5.62
N ILE A 73 16.99 -13.69 6.33
CA ILE A 73 17.80 -12.67 7.00
C ILE A 73 18.66 -13.31 8.10
N ILE A 74 18.12 -14.22 8.90
CA ILE A 74 18.89 -14.94 9.94
C ILE A 74 20.02 -15.78 9.33
N ILE A 75 19.76 -16.45 8.19
CA ILE A 75 20.76 -17.25 7.47
C ILE A 75 21.87 -16.38 6.87
N LEU A 76 21.54 -15.16 6.41
CA LEU A 76 22.48 -14.25 5.76
C LEU A 76 23.37 -13.50 6.76
N PHE A 77 22.81 -13.08 7.88
CA PHE A 77 23.48 -12.18 8.83
C PHE A 77 23.76 -12.83 10.20
N GLY A 78 23.34 -14.09 10.39
CA GLY A 78 23.47 -14.79 11.68
C GLY A 78 22.33 -14.45 12.66
N LYS A 79 22.24 -15.22 13.76
CA LYS A 79 21.11 -15.12 14.71
C LYS A 79 20.95 -13.72 15.32
N LYS A 80 22.05 -13.14 15.84
CA LYS A 80 22.00 -11.84 16.55
C LYS A 80 21.70 -10.67 15.61
N PHE A 81 22.53 -10.47 14.58
CA PHE A 81 22.33 -9.37 13.63
C PHE A 81 21.07 -9.56 12.79
N GLY A 82 20.74 -10.80 12.37
CA GLY A 82 19.51 -11.09 11.66
C GLY A 82 18.25 -10.78 12.48
N PHE A 83 18.28 -11.00 13.79
CA PHE A 83 17.18 -10.60 14.67
C PHE A 83 17.02 -9.07 14.72
N ILE A 84 18.13 -8.33 14.86
CA ILE A 84 18.08 -6.84 14.87
C ILE A 84 17.52 -6.29 13.56
N ILE A 85 17.99 -6.81 12.41
CA ILE A 85 17.48 -6.38 11.09
C ILE A 85 15.98 -6.67 10.97
N ASN A 86 15.52 -7.84 11.36
CA ASN A 86 14.10 -8.18 11.36
C ASN A 86 13.29 -7.25 12.27
N LEU A 87 13.82 -6.89 13.45
CA LEU A 87 13.17 -5.95 14.37
C LEU A 87 13.03 -4.55 13.74
N ILE A 88 14.09 -4.05 13.10
CA ILE A 88 14.07 -2.75 12.41
C ILE A 88 13.01 -2.75 11.31
N ILE A 89 12.95 -3.80 10.49
CA ILE A 89 11.95 -3.94 9.43
C ILE A 89 10.52 -3.95 10.04
N CYS A 90 10.33 -4.68 11.15
CA CYS A 90 9.04 -4.70 11.84
C CYS A 90 8.64 -3.30 12.35
N ILE A 91 9.58 -2.53 12.92
CA ILE A 91 9.33 -1.15 13.37
C ILE A 91 8.93 -0.25 12.18
N LEU A 92 9.62 -0.36 11.06
CA LEU A 92 9.31 0.41 9.85
C LEU A 92 7.92 0.06 9.30
N PHE A 93 7.56 -1.21 9.22
CA PHE A 93 6.21 -1.61 8.81
C PHE A 93 5.15 -1.25 9.86
N PHE A 94 5.47 -1.31 11.13
CA PHE A 94 4.60 -0.85 12.20
C PHE A 94 4.23 0.64 12.03
N THR A 95 5.21 1.52 11.75
CA THR A 95 4.94 2.94 11.53
C THR A 95 4.06 3.20 10.30
N ILE A 96 4.22 2.40 9.23
CA ILE A 96 3.35 2.47 8.06
C ILE A 96 1.92 2.02 8.40
N SER A 97 1.77 0.99 9.24
CA SER A 97 0.43 0.55 9.67
C SER A 97 -0.26 1.55 10.59
N LEU A 98 0.49 2.29 11.43
CA LEU A 98 -0.05 3.40 12.22
C LEU A 98 -0.67 4.46 11.31
N PHE A 99 0.06 4.86 10.27
CA PHE A 99 -0.42 5.84 9.30
C PHE A 99 -1.67 5.35 8.56
N SER A 100 -1.67 4.09 8.09
CA SER A 100 -2.81 3.49 7.37
C SER A 100 -4.03 3.33 8.27
N MET A 101 -3.85 2.94 9.53
CA MET A 101 -4.94 2.79 10.50
C MET A 101 -5.59 4.13 10.83
N TYR A 102 -4.79 5.15 11.13
CA TYR A 102 -5.32 6.48 11.36
C TYR A 102 -6.01 7.03 10.13
N ASN A 103 -5.44 6.87 8.94
CA ASN A 103 -6.05 7.31 7.68
C ASN A 103 -7.44 6.70 7.47
N LEU A 104 -7.60 5.40 7.73
CA LEU A 104 -8.87 4.70 7.66
C LEU A 104 -9.91 5.28 8.62
N ILE A 105 -9.54 5.44 9.89
CA ILE A 105 -10.43 5.97 10.94
C ILE A 105 -10.79 7.42 10.65
N ASN A 106 -9.79 8.27 10.42
CA ASN A 106 -9.97 9.70 10.19
C ASN A 106 -10.82 9.99 8.95
N PHE A 107 -10.63 9.21 7.88
CA PHE A 107 -11.45 9.34 6.69
C PHE A 107 -12.94 9.11 6.98
N ILE A 108 -13.28 8.01 7.67
CA ILE A 108 -14.67 7.68 8.00
C ILE A 108 -15.29 8.73 8.92
N VAL A 109 -14.57 9.12 9.96
CA VAL A 109 -15.06 10.13 10.89
C VAL A 109 -15.23 11.48 10.21
N SER A 110 -14.22 11.95 9.47
CA SER A 110 -14.27 13.30 8.88
C SER A 110 -15.25 13.45 7.72
N GLN A 111 -15.57 12.35 6.99
CA GLN A 111 -16.43 12.43 5.79
C GLN A 111 -17.86 11.93 6.02
N PHE A 112 -18.08 11.02 7.01
CA PHE A 112 -19.38 10.36 7.18
C PHE A 112 -19.94 10.44 8.60
N LEU A 113 -19.10 10.30 9.62
CA LEU A 113 -19.51 10.09 11.01
C LEU A 113 -18.87 11.10 11.96
N ALA A 114 -19.03 12.41 11.67
CA ALA A 114 -18.36 13.49 12.41
C ALA A 114 -18.64 13.50 13.92
N GLU A 115 -19.82 13.04 14.34
CA GLU A 115 -20.23 12.95 15.74
C GLU A 115 -19.73 11.68 16.44
N THR A 116 -19.17 10.71 15.70
CA THR A 116 -18.73 9.43 16.28
C THR A 116 -17.27 9.50 16.72
N PRO A 117 -16.94 9.15 17.97
CA PRO A 117 -15.56 9.14 18.44
C PRO A 117 -14.68 8.20 17.60
N MET A 118 -13.49 8.67 17.22
CA MET A 118 -12.52 7.90 16.41
C MET A 118 -12.21 6.52 17.00
N LEU A 119 -12.19 6.42 18.34
CA LEU A 119 -11.90 5.16 19.03
C LEU A 119 -12.95 4.07 18.72
N ILE A 120 -14.23 4.42 18.61
CA ILE A 120 -15.31 3.46 18.31
C ILE A 120 -15.10 2.86 16.92
N ILE A 121 -14.87 3.71 15.92
CA ILE A 121 -14.58 3.27 14.56
C ILE A 121 -13.30 2.42 14.52
N GLY A 122 -12.26 2.85 15.25
CA GLY A 122 -11.01 2.10 15.35
C GLY A 122 -11.18 0.71 15.97
N ILE A 123 -11.99 0.57 17.02
CA ILE A 123 -12.30 -0.73 17.64
C ILE A 123 -13.00 -1.64 16.64
N LEU A 124 -14.01 -1.16 15.92
CA LEU A 124 -14.76 -1.96 14.94
C LEU A 124 -13.81 -2.53 13.85
N PHE A 125 -12.96 -1.68 13.27
CA PHE A 125 -11.97 -2.16 12.28
C PHE A 125 -10.93 -3.08 12.90
N SER A 126 -10.49 -2.82 14.13
CA SER A 126 -9.54 -3.68 14.83
C SER A 126 -10.08 -5.08 15.05
N LEU A 127 -11.36 -5.24 15.38
CA LEU A 127 -12.01 -6.56 15.53
C LEU A 127 -11.97 -7.35 14.22
N VAL A 128 -12.23 -6.70 13.09
CA VAL A 128 -12.20 -7.36 11.77
C VAL A 128 -10.76 -7.72 11.38
N ILE A 129 -9.78 -6.83 11.63
CA ILE A 129 -8.35 -7.09 11.39
C ILE A 129 -7.84 -8.25 12.25
N ILE A 130 -8.22 -8.30 13.52
CA ILE A 130 -7.88 -9.40 14.44
C ILE A 130 -8.45 -10.71 13.90
N TYR A 131 -9.74 -10.72 13.57
CA TYR A 131 -10.43 -11.90 13.09
C TYR A 131 -9.74 -12.51 11.87
N ILE A 132 -9.45 -11.69 10.84
CA ILE A 132 -8.83 -12.20 9.61
C ILE A 132 -7.39 -12.68 9.85
N ASN A 133 -6.62 -12.01 10.71
CA ASN A 133 -5.27 -12.44 11.05
C ASN A 133 -5.23 -13.75 11.85
N VAL A 134 -6.19 -13.97 12.74
CA VAL A 134 -6.33 -15.25 13.48
C VAL A 134 -6.70 -16.40 12.56
N LYS A 135 -7.50 -16.15 11.49
CA LYS A 135 -7.83 -17.15 10.45
C LYS A 135 -6.66 -17.49 9.56
N GLY A 136 -5.69 -16.59 9.43
CA GLY A 136 -4.44 -16.79 8.70
C GLY A 136 -4.48 -16.35 7.25
N ILE A 137 -3.29 -16.38 6.62
CA ILE A 137 -3.04 -15.76 5.31
C ILE A 137 -3.84 -16.41 4.17
N GLU A 138 -4.19 -17.68 4.27
CA GLU A 138 -4.97 -18.36 3.24
C GLU A 138 -6.39 -17.79 3.17
N VAL A 139 -7.07 -17.64 4.31
CA VAL A 139 -8.40 -17.04 4.37
C VAL A 139 -8.33 -15.57 3.98
N MET A 140 -7.33 -14.85 4.49
CA MET A 140 -7.09 -13.45 4.16
C MET A 140 -6.92 -13.24 2.64
N SER A 141 -6.14 -14.06 1.96
CA SER A 141 -5.90 -13.93 0.52
C SER A 141 -7.16 -14.19 -0.33
N ARG A 142 -8.04 -15.09 0.11
CA ARG A 142 -9.35 -15.34 -0.54
C ARG A 142 -10.27 -14.13 -0.40
N VAL A 143 -10.34 -13.54 0.78
CA VAL A 143 -11.13 -12.32 1.02
C VAL A 143 -10.59 -11.16 0.18
N ILE A 144 -9.26 -10.98 0.13
CA ILE A 144 -8.62 -9.93 -0.67
C ILE A 144 -8.87 -10.09 -2.17
N LEU A 145 -8.95 -11.32 -2.68
CA LEU A 145 -9.30 -11.56 -4.08
C LEU A 145 -10.72 -11.08 -4.39
N ILE A 146 -11.68 -11.33 -3.50
CA ILE A 146 -13.06 -10.82 -3.64
C ILE A 146 -13.07 -9.29 -3.59
N ILE A 147 -12.34 -8.71 -2.64
CA ILE A 147 -12.17 -7.26 -2.52
C ILE A 147 -11.59 -6.67 -3.82
N LEU A 148 -10.61 -7.32 -4.46
CA LEU A 148 -10.05 -6.85 -5.73
C LEU A 148 -11.10 -6.79 -6.84
N ILE A 149 -11.93 -7.82 -6.96
CA ILE A 149 -13.00 -7.86 -7.98
C ILE A 149 -13.97 -6.69 -7.77
N ILE A 150 -14.40 -6.46 -6.53
CA ILE A 150 -15.27 -5.34 -6.18
C ILE A 150 -14.56 -4.01 -6.50
N ASN A 151 -13.30 -3.86 -6.11
CA ASN A 151 -12.53 -2.63 -6.32
C ASN A 151 -12.36 -2.30 -7.80
N ILE A 152 -12.06 -3.30 -8.64
CA ILE A 152 -11.94 -3.08 -10.09
C ILE A 152 -13.29 -2.67 -10.68
N SER A 153 -14.39 -3.30 -10.30
CA SER A 153 -15.74 -2.95 -10.79
C SER A 153 -16.11 -1.52 -10.41
N LEU A 154 -15.88 -1.13 -9.15
CA LEU A 154 -16.15 0.24 -8.67
C LEU A 154 -15.22 1.26 -9.33
N PHE A 155 -13.97 0.91 -9.58
CA PHE A 155 -13.03 1.76 -10.29
C PHE A 155 -13.47 2.03 -11.74
N LEU A 156 -13.94 1.01 -12.44
CA LEU A 156 -14.46 1.18 -13.81
C LEU A 156 -15.70 2.09 -13.83
N ILE A 157 -16.61 1.94 -12.86
CA ILE A 157 -17.76 2.84 -12.73
C ILE A 157 -17.29 4.28 -12.47
N ALA A 158 -16.29 4.48 -11.60
CA ALA A 158 -15.73 5.79 -11.33
C ALA A 158 -15.09 6.42 -12.58
N VAL A 159 -14.32 5.64 -13.35
CA VAL A 159 -13.70 6.11 -14.60
C VAL A 159 -14.79 6.57 -15.58
N LEU A 160 -15.80 5.74 -15.84
CA LEU A 160 -16.88 6.07 -16.76
C LEU A 160 -17.69 7.30 -16.31
N GLY A 161 -17.95 7.42 -15.01
CA GLY A 161 -18.67 8.55 -14.44
C GLY A 161 -17.89 9.87 -14.47
N LEU A 162 -16.56 9.83 -14.49
CA LEU A 162 -15.71 11.03 -14.49
C LEU A 162 -15.38 11.55 -15.89
N ILE A 163 -15.45 10.73 -16.93
CA ILE A 163 -15.14 11.13 -18.32
C ILE A 163 -15.91 12.39 -18.75
N PRO A 164 -17.23 12.52 -18.49
CA PRO A 164 -17.98 13.73 -18.89
C PRO A 164 -17.53 15.02 -18.20
N HIS A 165 -16.86 14.91 -17.04
CA HIS A 165 -16.42 16.04 -16.23
C HIS A 165 -14.93 16.37 -16.44
N PHE A 166 -14.27 15.67 -17.35
CA PHE A 166 -12.85 15.80 -17.60
C PHE A 166 -12.57 16.98 -18.55
N ASP A 167 -11.68 17.89 -18.09
CA ASP A 167 -11.20 19.02 -18.90
C ASP A 167 -9.69 18.91 -19.11
N PHE A 168 -9.28 18.83 -20.38
CA PHE A 168 -7.86 18.79 -20.76
C PHE A 168 -7.08 20.07 -20.40
N TYR A 169 -7.76 21.20 -20.24
CA TYR A 169 -7.11 22.46 -19.84
C TYR A 169 -6.55 22.37 -18.41
N ASN A 170 -7.13 21.56 -17.54
CA ASN A 170 -6.67 21.33 -16.19
C ASN A 170 -5.31 20.58 -16.12
N LEU A 171 -4.86 19.99 -17.23
CA LEU A 171 -3.55 19.35 -17.35
C LEU A 171 -2.47 20.30 -17.87
N LYS A 172 -2.79 21.57 -18.05
CA LYS A 172 -1.84 22.60 -18.50
C LYS A 172 -1.55 23.61 -17.36
N PRO A 173 -0.40 24.31 -17.40
CA PRO A 173 0.71 24.20 -18.36
C PRO A 173 1.55 22.94 -18.12
N ILE A 174 2.11 22.37 -19.19
CA ILE A 174 2.96 21.17 -19.13
C ILE A 174 4.41 21.61 -18.92
N LEU A 175 5.10 21.06 -17.91
CA LEU A 175 6.51 21.30 -17.60
C LEU A 175 6.89 22.78 -17.46
N GLU A 176 5.98 23.61 -16.95
CA GLU A 176 6.22 25.05 -16.75
C GLU A 176 7.48 25.33 -15.91
N PHE A 177 7.74 24.48 -14.92
CA PHE A 177 8.93 24.56 -14.05
C PHE A 177 10.01 23.54 -14.42
N GLY A 178 9.99 23.04 -15.66
CA GLY A 178 10.88 22.00 -16.16
C GLY A 178 10.72 20.65 -15.45
N MET A 179 11.68 19.75 -15.68
CA MET A 179 11.63 18.36 -15.17
C MET A 179 11.89 18.21 -13.66
N LYS A 180 12.29 19.28 -12.95
CA LYS A 180 12.65 19.19 -11.52
C LYS A 180 11.49 18.70 -10.66
N ARG A 181 10.27 19.24 -10.84
CA ARG A 181 9.07 18.85 -10.08
C ARG A 181 8.65 17.41 -10.39
N PRO A 182 8.53 16.98 -11.66
CA PRO A 182 8.26 15.58 -11.98
C PRO A 182 9.28 14.61 -11.39
N LEU A 183 10.57 14.93 -11.37
CA LEU A 183 11.60 14.08 -10.79
C LEU A 183 11.48 13.98 -9.25
N ILE A 184 11.19 15.06 -8.54
CA ILE A 184 10.93 15.01 -7.10
C ILE A 184 9.69 14.13 -6.82
N GLY A 185 8.61 14.33 -7.56
CA GLY A 185 7.41 13.52 -7.46
C GLY A 185 7.65 12.05 -7.80
N SER A 186 8.53 11.75 -8.76
CA SER A 186 8.85 10.35 -9.12
C SER A 186 9.54 9.58 -7.98
N LEU A 187 10.40 10.25 -7.22
CA LEU A 187 10.98 9.67 -6.00
C LEU A 187 9.91 9.40 -4.94
N TYR A 188 8.92 10.29 -4.82
CA TYR A 188 7.78 10.07 -3.94
C TYR A 188 6.99 8.82 -4.36
N VAL A 189 6.63 8.70 -5.64
CA VAL A 189 5.95 7.52 -6.20
C VAL A 189 6.76 6.25 -6.00
N LEU A 190 8.09 6.29 -6.22
CA LEU A 190 8.96 5.15 -5.97
C LEU A 190 8.85 4.69 -4.52
N THR A 191 8.94 5.61 -3.55
CA THR A 191 8.85 5.26 -2.13
C THR A 191 7.50 4.66 -1.74
N MET A 192 6.41 5.10 -2.34
CA MET A 192 5.07 4.54 -2.12
C MET A 192 4.98 3.06 -2.49
N ASN A 193 5.69 2.65 -3.54
CA ASN A 193 5.67 1.28 -4.04
C ASN A 193 6.51 0.30 -3.21
N ILE A 194 7.43 0.80 -2.37
CA ILE A 194 8.40 -0.03 -1.63
C ILE A 194 7.70 -0.93 -0.61
N ALA A 195 6.94 -0.34 0.30
CA ALA A 195 6.34 -1.10 1.39
C ALA A 195 5.39 -2.21 0.89
N PRO A 196 4.46 -1.95 -0.05
CA PRO A 196 3.60 -2.98 -0.63
C PRO A 196 4.37 -4.17 -1.19
N ILE A 197 5.43 -3.91 -1.97
CA ILE A 197 6.21 -4.95 -2.61
C ILE A 197 6.89 -5.84 -1.56
N TYR A 198 7.60 -5.26 -0.59
CA TYR A 198 8.40 -6.03 0.37
C TYR A 198 7.57 -6.71 1.48
N LEU A 199 6.35 -6.27 1.75
CA LEU A 199 5.43 -6.98 2.65
C LEU A 199 5.14 -8.41 2.17
N LEU A 200 5.14 -8.65 0.85
CA LEU A 200 4.88 -9.99 0.28
C LEU A 200 6.00 -10.99 0.55
N LEU A 201 7.23 -10.55 0.92
CA LEU A 201 8.35 -11.45 1.23
C LEU A 201 8.12 -12.33 2.46
N ILE A 202 7.12 -12.01 3.30
CA ILE A 202 6.75 -12.87 4.43
C ILE A 202 6.20 -14.23 3.98
N ILE A 203 5.71 -14.31 2.73
CA ILE A 203 5.14 -15.49 2.12
C ILE A 203 6.25 -16.25 1.41
N PRO A 204 6.58 -17.51 1.80
CA PRO A 204 7.52 -18.32 1.04
C PRO A 204 7.00 -18.62 -0.36
N LYS A 205 7.89 -18.58 -1.37
CA LYS A 205 7.51 -18.78 -2.77
C LYS A 205 6.93 -20.18 -3.02
N ASN A 206 7.44 -21.19 -2.34
CA ASN A 206 6.96 -22.57 -2.45
C ASN A 206 5.55 -22.80 -1.88
N ASN A 207 5.01 -21.85 -1.11
CA ASN A 207 3.62 -21.92 -0.65
C ASN A 207 2.61 -21.51 -1.74
N ILE A 208 3.08 -21.08 -2.93
CA ILE A 208 2.25 -20.62 -4.03
C ILE A 208 2.10 -21.76 -5.03
N ILE A 209 0.85 -22.15 -5.31
CA ILE A 209 0.51 -23.13 -6.33
C ILE A 209 0.85 -22.56 -7.72
N GLN A 210 1.48 -23.37 -8.59
CA GLN A 210 1.90 -22.96 -9.94
C GLN A 210 2.89 -21.79 -9.91
N ASN A 211 3.93 -21.88 -9.11
CA ASN A 211 4.93 -20.83 -8.91
C ASN A 211 5.84 -20.55 -10.13
N ASP A 212 5.88 -21.44 -11.15
CA ASP A 212 6.79 -21.34 -12.29
C ASP A 212 6.72 -20.01 -13.05
N LYS A 213 5.54 -19.40 -13.09
CA LYS A 213 5.30 -18.11 -13.77
C LYS A 213 5.01 -16.95 -12.81
N ILE A 214 5.20 -17.13 -11.50
CA ILE A 214 4.81 -16.12 -10.50
C ILE A 214 5.52 -14.78 -10.70
N ASN A 215 6.80 -14.80 -11.07
CA ASN A 215 7.56 -13.57 -11.31
C ASN A 215 6.94 -12.74 -12.45
N LYS A 216 6.49 -13.39 -13.54
CA LYS A 216 5.79 -12.71 -14.65
C LYS A 216 4.47 -12.11 -14.18
N TRP A 217 3.70 -12.83 -13.36
CA TRP A 217 2.43 -12.34 -12.84
C TRP A 217 2.60 -11.17 -11.86
N LEU A 218 3.66 -11.16 -11.05
CA LEU A 218 4.00 -10.03 -10.19
C LEU A 218 4.34 -8.78 -11.00
N ILE A 219 5.10 -8.91 -12.10
CA ILE A 219 5.39 -7.79 -12.99
C ILE A 219 4.10 -7.27 -13.64
N ILE A 220 3.24 -8.15 -14.14
CA ILE A 220 1.94 -7.76 -14.72
C ILE A 220 1.08 -7.03 -13.68
N SER A 221 0.98 -7.57 -12.46
CA SER A 221 0.21 -6.95 -11.37
C SER A 221 0.75 -5.57 -10.99
N TYR A 222 2.07 -5.42 -10.97
CA TYR A 222 2.71 -4.13 -10.74
C TYR A 222 2.34 -3.12 -11.84
N ILE A 223 2.45 -3.51 -13.12
CA ILE A 223 2.09 -2.63 -14.25
C ILE A 223 0.62 -2.24 -14.18
N ILE A 224 -0.28 -3.19 -13.91
CA ILE A 224 -1.72 -2.92 -13.72
C ILE A 224 -1.92 -1.89 -12.59
N SER A 225 -1.22 -2.03 -11.47
CA SER A 225 -1.33 -1.08 -10.36
C SER A 225 -0.90 0.33 -10.77
N ILE A 226 0.21 0.47 -11.50
CA ILE A 226 0.67 1.78 -11.99
C ILE A 226 -0.31 2.39 -12.99
N ILE A 227 -0.91 1.59 -13.88
CA ILE A 227 -1.94 2.07 -14.82
C ILE A 227 -3.17 2.58 -14.06
N ILE A 228 -3.65 1.86 -13.04
CA ILE A 228 -4.79 2.29 -12.22
C ILE A 228 -4.46 3.59 -11.50
N ILE A 229 -3.28 3.69 -10.87
CA ILE A 229 -2.81 4.90 -10.18
C ILE A 229 -2.72 6.09 -11.16
N PHE A 230 -2.13 5.88 -12.34
CA PHE A 230 -2.02 6.90 -13.38
C PHE A 230 -3.40 7.41 -13.82
N THR A 231 -4.31 6.49 -14.13
CA THR A 231 -5.67 6.82 -14.56
C THR A 231 -6.42 7.61 -13.48
N ALA A 232 -6.37 7.15 -12.22
CA ALA A 232 -7.02 7.84 -11.09
C ALA A 232 -6.45 9.27 -10.90
N LEU A 233 -5.13 9.42 -11.03
CA LEU A 233 -4.47 10.72 -10.87
C LEU A 233 -4.85 11.68 -12.02
N VAL A 234 -4.79 11.21 -13.26
CA VAL A 234 -5.14 12.03 -14.43
C VAL A 234 -6.60 12.47 -14.37
N LEU A 235 -7.52 11.56 -14.01
CA LEU A 235 -8.94 11.91 -13.84
C LEU A 235 -9.15 12.92 -12.72
N THR A 236 -8.43 12.77 -11.60
CA THR A 236 -8.52 13.73 -10.49
C THR A 236 -8.03 15.12 -10.91
N LEU A 237 -6.89 15.21 -11.59
CA LEU A 237 -6.37 16.49 -12.10
C LEU A 237 -7.28 17.08 -13.17
N GLY A 238 -7.70 16.29 -14.17
CA GLY A 238 -8.54 16.76 -15.25
C GLY A 238 -9.91 17.25 -14.79
N THR A 239 -10.44 16.70 -13.69
CA THR A 239 -11.76 17.09 -13.17
C THR A 239 -11.70 18.23 -12.16
N LEU A 240 -10.71 18.23 -11.23
CA LEU A 240 -10.62 19.24 -10.16
C LEU A 240 -9.68 20.40 -10.48
N GLY A 241 -8.73 20.17 -11.38
CA GLY A 241 -7.57 21.05 -11.54
C GLY A 241 -6.59 20.95 -10.35
N ILE A 242 -5.36 21.45 -10.55
CA ILE A 242 -4.28 21.34 -9.54
C ILE A 242 -4.59 22.09 -8.25
N HIS A 243 -5.27 23.23 -8.34
CA HIS A 243 -5.56 24.05 -7.16
C HIS A 243 -6.38 23.26 -6.14
N LEU A 244 -7.52 22.71 -6.53
CA LEU A 244 -8.38 21.92 -5.64
C LEU A 244 -7.73 20.60 -5.26
N ALA A 245 -7.09 19.91 -6.21
CA ALA A 245 -6.42 18.63 -5.96
C ALA A 245 -5.28 18.74 -4.90
N SER A 246 -4.62 19.90 -4.80
CA SER A 246 -3.53 20.15 -3.85
C SER A 246 -3.97 20.68 -2.49
N ILE A 247 -5.22 21.14 -2.34
CA ILE A 247 -5.77 21.66 -1.08
C ILE A 247 -6.49 20.55 -0.31
N TYR A 248 -7.31 19.73 -0.98
CA TYR A 248 -8.09 18.70 -0.31
C TYR A 248 -7.20 17.55 0.16
N GLN A 249 -7.39 17.13 1.41
CA GLN A 249 -6.71 15.97 1.99
C GLN A 249 -7.05 14.67 1.23
N TYR A 250 -8.27 14.56 0.73
CA TYR A 250 -8.80 13.40 0.03
C TYR A 250 -9.28 13.76 -1.38
N PRO A 251 -8.37 14.15 -2.30
CA PRO A 251 -8.77 14.62 -3.63
C PRO A 251 -9.51 13.55 -4.43
N GLY A 252 -9.12 12.26 -4.29
CA GLY A 252 -9.80 11.13 -4.90
C GLY A 252 -11.26 10.96 -4.44
N TYR A 253 -11.62 11.37 -3.21
CA TYR A 253 -13.01 11.40 -2.76
C TYR A 253 -13.77 12.60 -3.34
N ILE A 254 -13.15 13.76 -3.30
CA ILE A 254 -13.79 14.99 -3.77
C ILE A 254 -14.13 14.91 -5.27
N VAL A 255 -13.26 14.28 -6.06
CA VAL A 255 -13.53 14.13 -7.50
C VAL A 255 -14.74 13.23 -7.74
N LEU A 256 -14.96 12.19 -6.95
CA LEU A 256 -16.11 11.30 -7.08
C LEU A 256 -17.45 11.99 -6.83
N LYS A 257 -17.47 13.07 -6.03
CA LYS A 257 -18.68 13.91 -5.83
C LYS A 257 -19.13 14.65 -7.09
N ARG A 258 -18.30 14.69 -8.15
CA ARG A 258 -18.68 15.25 -9.46
C ARG A 258 -19.48 14.29 -10.30
N ILE A 259 -19.49 12.99 -9.96
CA ILE A 259 -20.22 11.98 -10.70
C ILE A 259 -21.72 12.18 -10.46
N ASN A 260 -22.44 12.44 -11.55
CA ASN A 260 -23.90 12.47 -11.57
C ASN A 260 -24.38 11.49 -12.63
N LEU A 261 -24.89 10.33 -12.20
CA LEU A 261 -25.40 9.31 -13.10
C LEU A 261 -26.93 9.40 -13.17
N PHE A 262 -27.43 9.87 -14.32
CA PHE A 262 -28.85 9.86 -14.70
C PHE A 262 -29.79 10.67 -13.79
N ASN A 263 -29.31 11.61 -12.98
CA ASN A 263 -30.09 12.38 -11.99
C ASN A 263 -30.91 11.50 -11.01
N PHE A 264 -30.64 10.18 -10.97
CA PHE A 264 -31.33 9.21 -10.15
C PHE A 264 -30.45 8.61 -9.05
N LEU A 265 -29.14 8.49 -9.29
CA LEU A 265 -28.19 7.97 -8.31
C LEU A 265 -27.38 9.12 -7.71
N ASP A 266 -28.01 9.83 -6.79
CA ASP A 266 -27.31 10.79 -5.94
C ASP A 266 -26.38 10.06 -4.98
N ARG A 267 -25.16 10.61 -4.80
CA ARG A 267 -24.15 10.13 -3.84
C ARG A 267 -23.55 8.75 -4.16
N ILE A 268 -23.38 8.42 -5.44
CA ILE A 268 -22.68 7.19 -5.85
C ILE A 268 -21.24 7.12 -5.33
N GLU A 269 -20.65 8.28 -5.04
CA GLU A 269 -19.31 8.37 -4.42
C GLU A 269 -19.23 7.58 -3.12
N ASN A 270 -20.31 7.47 -2.35
CA ASN A 270 -20.34 6.72 -1.10
C ASN A 270 -20.20 5.22 -1.31
N ILE A 271 -20.66 4.70 -2.45
CA ILE A 271 -20.48 3.29 -2.82
C ILE A 271 -19.05 3.07 -3.32
N ILE A 272 -18.54 3.97 -4.16
CA ILE A 272 -17.20 3.83 -4.75
C ILE A 272 -16.12 3.91 -3.67
N ILE A 273 -16.35 4.69 -2.61
CA ILE A 273 -15.37 4.85 -1.53
C ILE A 273 -15.13 3.56 -0.70
N ILE A 274 -16.04 2.61 -0.77
CA ILE A 274 -15.91 1.31 -0.10
C ILE A 274 -14.61 0.60 -0.55
N GLN A 275 -14.22 0.79 -1.81
CA GLN A 275 -12.95 0.25 -2.34
C GLN A 275 -11.74 0.74 -1.53
N TRP A 276 -11.74 2.00 -1.11
CA TRP A 276 -10.65 2.57 -0.34
C TRP A 276 -10.60 2.04 1.09
N ILE A 277 -11.76 1.95 1.75
CA ILE A 277 -11.88 1.37 3.10
C ILE A 277 -11.33 -0.06 3.10
N PHE A 278 -11.74 -0.88 2.15
CA PHE A 278 -11.26 -2.27 2.01
C PHE A 278 -9.76 -2.36 1.74
N GLY A 279 -9.22 -1.41 1.01
CA GLY A 279 -7.80 -1.41 0.71
C GLY A 279 -6.93 -1.01 1.89
N LEU A 280 -7.28 0.04 2.64
CA LEU A 280 -6.59 0.41 3.86
C LEU A 280 -6.68 -0.70 4.92
N TYR A 281 -7.86 -1.31 5.07
CA TYR A 281 -8.05 -2.50 5.88
C TYR A 281 -7.08 -3.63 5.49
N THR A 282 -6.94 -3.89 4.18
CA THR A 282 -6.01 -4.91 3.65
C THR A 282 -4.57 -4.57 3.99
N MET A 283 -4.17 -3.29 3.83
CA MET A 283 -2.81 -2.84 4.14
C MET A 283 -2.45 -3.07 5.61
N VAL A 284 -3.32 -2.69 6.54
CA VAL A 284 -3.09 -2.92 7.98
C VAL A 284 -3.08 -4.43 8.28
N SER A 285 -4.01 -5.21 7.70
CA SER A 285 -4.09 -6.65 7.95
C SER A 285 -2.83 -7.41 7.53
N ILE A 286 -2.30 -7.12 6.33
CA ILE A 286 -1.05 -7.74 5.83
C ILE A 286 0.15 -7.31 6.68
N THR A 287 0.18 -6.07 7.12
CA THR A 287 1.26 -5.58 7.98
C THR A 287 1.26 -6.24 9.36
N VAL A 288 0.08 -6.39 9.97
CA VAL A 288 -0.10 -7.15 11.22
C VAL A 288 0.35 -8.60 11.03
N TYR A 289 -0.02 -9.23 9.91
CA TYR A 289 0.42 -10.58 9.58
C TYR A 289 1.95 -10.66 9.46
N TYR A 290 2.57 -9.71 8.76
CA TYR A 290 4.04 -9.64 8.62
C TYR A 290 4.73 -9.56 9.98
N ILE A 291 4.35 -8.61 10.81
CA ILE A 291 4.95 -8.36 12.12
C ILE A 291 4.74 -9.58 13.04
N SER A 292 3.52 -10.11 13.08
CA SER A 292 3.18 -11.28 13.92
C SER A 292 4.02 -12.50 13.59
N ASN A 293 4.24 -12.78 12.30
CA ASN A 293 5.02 -13.95 11.88
C ASN A 293 6.55 -13.71 12.00
N THR A 294 6.99 -12.46 11.96
CA THR A 294 8.40 -12.12 12.13
C THR A 294 8.82 -12.19 13.62
N ILE A 295 7.98 -11.70 14.53
CA ILE A 295 8.28 -11.67 15.98
C ILE A 295 7.98 -13.01 16.68
N LYS A 296 7.18 -13.88 16.07
CA LYS A 296 6.68 -15.11 16.66
C LYS A 296 7.81 -16.00 17.22
N PHE A 297 7.82 -16.17 18.53
CA PHE A 297 8.75 -17.04 19.25
C PHE A 297 8.20 -18.48 19.41
N ASN A 298 6.89 -18.67 19.38
CA ASN A 298 6.25 -19.98 19.57
C ASN A 298 5.10 -20.16 18.57
N ASN A 299 4.95 -21.37 18.01
CA ASN A 299 4.10 -21.64 16.85
C ASN A 299 2.57 -21.45 17.07
N ASN A 300 2.09 -21.28 18.32
CA ASN A 300 0.67 -21.35 18.64
C ASN A 300 0.01 -20.06 19.18
N SER A 301 0.67 -18.92 19.26
CA SER A 301 0.03 -17.74 19.84
C SER A 301 -0.89 -17.02 18.85
N LYS A 302 -2.18 -17.35 18.85
CA LYS A 302 -3.24 -16.60 18.17
C LYS A 302 -3.46 -15.22 18.79
N LEU A 303 -2.90 -14.95 19.97
CA LEU A 303 -3.01 -13.68 20.71
C LEU A 303 -2.11 -12.59 20.14
N LEU A 304 -0.99 -12.95 19.50
CA LEU A 304 0.00 -11.98 19.03
C LEU A 304 -0.58 -10.99 17.98
N PRO A 305 -1.32 -11.42 16.95
CA PRO A 305 -1.97 -10.48 16.03
C PRO A 305 -2.95 -9.54 16.73
N SER A 306 -3.68 -10.02 17.75
CA SER A 306 -4.62 -9.22 18.51
C SER A 306 -3.92 -8.11 19.29
N ILE A 307 -2.84 -8.47 19.99
CA ILE A 307 -2.02 -7.51 20.76
C ILE A 307 -1.44 -6.46 19.82
N ILE A 308 -0.83 -6.86 18.70
CA ILE A 308 -0.23 -5.94 17.72
C ILE A 308 -1.29 -4.99 17.15
N THR A 309 -2.47 -5.49 16.79
CA THR A 309 -3.56 -4.67 16.24
C THR A 309 -4.02 -3.62 17.25
N LEU A 310 -4.22 -3.98 18.52
CA LEU A 310 -4.60 -3.05 19.57
C LEU A 310 -3.50 -2.00 19.83
N ILE A 311 -2.23 -2.40 19.85
CA ILE A 311 -1.12 -1.46 19.96
C ILE A 311 -1.13 -0.47 18.78
N ILE A 312 -1.34 -0.95 17.55
CA ILE A 312 -1.45 -0.11 16.37
C ILE A 312 -2.61 0.89 16.54
N LEU A 313 -3.80 0.45 16.97
CA LEU A 313 -4.95 1.32 17.17
C LEU A 313 -4.64 2.45 18.16
N PHE A 314 -4.26 2.10 19.38
CA PHE A 314 -4.05 3.11 20.43
C PHE A 314 -2.88 4.04 20.12
N THR A 315 -1.78 3.49 19.59
CA THR A 315 -0.61 4.29 19.20
C THR A 315 -0.92 5.22 18.04
N SER A 316 -1.70 4.79 17.04
CA SER A 316 -2.08 5.62 15.89
C SER A 316 -2.94 6.81 16.31
N LEU A 317 -3.93 6.62 17.18
CA LEU A 317 -4.77 7.67 17.69
C LEU A 317 -4.02 8.63 18.63
N HIS A 318 -3.01 8.13 19.36
CA HIS A 318 -2.20 8.96 20.25
C HIS A 318 -1.19 9.83 19.46
N ILE A 319 -0.49 9.27 18.49
CA ILE A 319 0.53 9.99 17.70
C ILE A 319 -0.13 11.00 16.76
N PHE A 320 -1.17 10.58 16.05
CA PHE A 320 -1.89 11.43 15.10
C PHE A 320 -3.07 12.10 15.77
N SER A 321 -2.78 13.05 16.70
CA SER A 321 -3.81 13.75 17.44
C SER A 321 -4.65 14.72 16.60
N ASN A 322 -4.16 15.11 15.41
CA ASN A 322 -4.86 15.99 14.49
C ASN A 322 -4.37 15.80 13.03
N ASN A 323 -5.18 16.32 12.08
CA ASN A 323 -4.91 16.22 10.65
C ASN A 323 -3.61 16.91 10.21
N THR A 324 -3.18 17.97 10.92
CA THR A 324 -1.94 18.67 10.57
C THR A 324 -0.73 17.76 10.80
N ILE A 325 -0.65 17.13 11.98
CA ILE A 325 0.44 16.18 12.30
C ILE A 325 0.43 15.00 11.33
N PHE A 326 -0.76 14.46 11.05
CA PHE A 326 -0.93 13.36 10.10
C PHE A 326 -0.43 13.72 8.69
N ASN A 327 -0.84 14.87 8.15
CA ASN A 327 -0.46 15.32 6.82
C ASN A 327 1.04 15.63 6.72
N VAL A 328 1.64 16.27 7.75
CA VAL A 328 3.08 16.52 7.81
C VAL A 328 3.84 15.19 7.86
N PHE A 329 3.37 14.22 8.63
CA PHE A 329 3.98 12.90 8.69
C PHE A 329 3.93 12.20 7.32
N GLY A 330 2.78 12.17 6.67
CA GLY A 330 2.59 11.56 5.36
C GLY A 330 3.47 12.19 4.27
N TYR A 331 3.54 13.51 4.23
CA TYR A 331 4.31 14.21 3.22
C TYR A 331 5.82 14.17 3.46
N ARG A 332 6.28 14.33 4.71
CA ARG A 332 7.69 14.55 5.03
C ARG A 332 8.41 13.29 5.51
N TYR A 333 7.83 12.56 6.44
CA TYR A 333 8.52 11.47 7.12
C TYR A 333 8.27 10.09 6.49
N LEU A 334 7.08 9.84 5.99
CA LEU A 334 6.70 8.56 5.43
C LEU A 334 7.56 8.14 4.21
N PRO A 335 7.91 9.04 3.26
CA PRO A 335 8.81 8.69 2.17
C PRO A 335 10.22 8.32 2.66
N ILE A 336 10.73 8.96 3.71
CA ILE A 336 12.04 8.66 4.29
C ILE A 336 12.03 7.26 4.92
N LEU A 337 10.99 6.94 5.69
CA LEU A 337 10.82 5.62 6.30
C LEU A 337 10.71 4.50 5.25
N ARG A 338 9.99 4.75 4.17
CA ARG A 338 9.89 3.80 3.05
C ARG A 338 11.21 3.67 2.29
N GLY A 339 11.92 4.77 2.09
CA GLY A 339 13.26 4.77 1.50
C GLY A 339 14.25 3.94 2.32
N SER A 340 14.19 3.99 3.66
CA SER A 340 15.04 3.17 4.52
C SER A 340 14.74 1.67 4.39
N ILE A 341 13.49 1.28 4.13
CA ILE A 341 13.13 -0.11 3.81
C ILE A 341 13.87 -0.55 2.54
N LEU A 342 13.86 0.27 1.49
CA LEU A 342 14.56 -0.05 0.23
C LEU A 342 16.06 -0.28 0.47
N ILE A 343 16.71 0.59 1.25
CA ILE A 343 18.14 0.46 1.56
C ILE A 343 18.41 -0.88 2.27
N ILE A 344 17.59 -1.27 3.24
CA ILE A 344 17.75 -2.55 3.95
C ILE A 344 17.62 -3.73 2.97
N PHE A 345 16.63 -3.72 2.10
CA PHE A 345 16.43 -4.81 1.15
C PHE A 345 17.49 -4.83 0.04
N LEU A 346 18.06 -3.68 -0.34
CA LEU A 346 19.26 -3.62 -1.20
C LEU A 346 20.45 -4.32 -0.54
N ILE A 347 20.72 -4.02 0.73
CA ILE A 347 21.79 -4.67 1.50
C ILE A 347 21.58 -6.20 1.57
N ILE A 348 20.33 -6.63 1.78
CA ILE A 348 19.98 -8.07 1.76
C ILE A 348 20.25 -8.68 0.38
N GLY A 349 19.86 -8.00 -0.70
CA GLY A 349 20.11 -8.44 -2.08
C GLY A 349 21.60 -8.58 -2.39
N ILE A 350 22.39 -7.58 -2.04
CA ILE A 350 23.87 -7.59 -2.19
C ILE A 350 24.48 -8.76 -1.39
N ARG A 351 24.02 -8.99 -0.16
CA ARG A 351 24.53 -10.11 0.68
C ARG A 351 24.20 -11.48 0.08
N ILE A 352 23.04 -11.61 -0.57
CA ILE A 352 22.69 -12.84 -1.31
C ILE A 352 23.64 -13.05 -2.47
N TRP A 353 23.98 -11.99 -3.22
CA TRP A 353 24.87 -12.04 -4.36
C TRP A 353 26.26 -12.54 -3.95
N PHE A 354 26.91 -11.94 -2.96
CA PHE A 354 28.20 -12.38 -2.44
C PHE A 354 28.19 -13.83 -1.93
N LYS A 355 27.09 -14.27 -1.29
CA LYS A 355 27.00 -15.65 -0.76
C LYS A 355 26.79 -16.70 -1.87
N LYS A 356 26.32 -16.33 -3.05
CA LYS A 356 26.26 -17.22 -4.22
C LYS A 356 27.64 -17.39 -4.85
N GLU A 357 28.41 -16.31 -5.01
CA GLU A 357 29.75 -16.36 -5.57
C GLU A 357 30.74 -17.17 -4.69
N SER A 358 30.61 -17.11 -3.36
CA SER A 358 31.49 -17.88 -2.45
C SER A 358 31.23 -19.39 -2.47
N LYS A 359 30.27 -19.89 -3.28
CA LYS A 359 29.96 -21.31 -3.45
C LYS A 359 30.38 -21.85 -4.81
N HIS A 360 30.86 -21.00 -5.70
CA HIS A 360 31.55 -21.34 -6.95
C HIS A 360 33.05 -21.12 -6.77
#